data_566531e4275146e83e2648a6436229d4
#
_entry.id   566531e4275146e83e2648a6436229d4
#
_cell.length_a   1.000
_cell.length_b   1.000
_cell.length_c   1.000
_cell.angle_alpha   90.00
_cell.angle_beta   90.00
_cell.angle_gamma   90.00
#
_symmetry.space_group_name_H-M   'P 1'
#
loop_
_entity.id
_entity.type
_entity.pdbx_description
1 polymer ?
#
loop_
_entity_poly.entity_id
_entity_poly.type
_entity_poly.pdbx_seq_one_letter_code
_entity_poly.pdbx_strand_id
1 'polypeptide(L)'
;MKKVPFLFLLFFPLFCSAAQWDVSSSQELRDALSKAGEGDEIEMSPGTYEGTFSIPTSLSLRGSKDSIIDAGGEGSCLEIKASGVKVSSLTLKNYGADLYERNSGVLINEGSENILLKNLKIEGTGFGIRADKSEKIHIEGCEIRGNKRKHVLDRGDGVYFNYVKDAVLQNNKVRYTRDGFYFENTDRTQSSGNYFAALQYGIHYMYTRGDSAWNNEAEACIGGYALMSSEKIRLFENLSKRTVEFGVLLNETDASEVSNNHVERVKNPRGKPSLDTEGKGIFIYGGGINTVEGNSFEACDIGAGVAMGGEGTVLHNNRFVGNRQQVRYIGSSSVEWSREGVGNYWSSYQGWDLNQDGVGDIPYQPNDSLDRLFWLYPQSRFLMASPLVVFLRFITAQFQLDKGKGIVDSHPIMHDPVSMVKGTI
;
A
#
# COMPACT_ATOMS: atom_id res chain seq x y z
N MET A 1 -37.27 -72.38 -7.85
CA MET A 1 -37.06 -71.00 -7.69
C MET A 1 -36.15 -70.77 -6.45
N LYS A 2 -34.87 -70.56 -6.63
CA LYS A 2 -33.90 -70.30 -5.53
C LYS A 2 -33.94 -68.84 -5.19
N LYS A 3 -34.26 -68.43 -3.95
CA LYS A 3 -34.19 -67.04 -3.45
C LYS A 3 -32.74 -66.70 -3.14
N VAL A 4 -32.23 -65.70 -3.80
CA VAL A 4 -30.90 -65.08 -3.49
C VAL A 4 -31.12 -64.01 -2.40
N PRO A 5 -30.42 -64.04 -1.27
CA PRO A 5 -30.53 -62.95 -0.28
C PRO A 5 -29.77 -61.73 -0.75
N PHE A 6 -30.46 -60.64 -0.79
CA PHE A 6 -29.85 -59.26 -1.07
C PHE A 6 -29.19 -58.76 0.22
N LEU A 7 -27.84 -58.72 0.23
CA LEU A 7 -27.07 -58.21 1.34
C LEU A 7 -27.03 -56.70 1.21
N PHE A 8 -27.72 -55.97 2.07
CA PHE A 8 -27.69 -54.52 2.18
C PHE A 8 -26.42 -54.12 2.94
N LEU A 9 -25.35 -53.68 2.23
CA LEU A 9 -24.21 -53.06 2.86
C LEU A 9 -24.61 -51.64 3.31
N LEU A 10 -24.84 -51.46 4.60
CA LEU A 10 -24.97 -50.17 5.23
C LEU A 10 -23.57 -49.48 5.25
N PHE A 11 -23.34 -48.54 4.32
CA PHE A 11 -22.25 -47.62 4.41
C PHE A 11 -22.55 -46.61 5.54
N PHE A 12 -22.01 -46.83 6.72
CA PHE A 12 -21.92 -45.79 7.74
C PHE A 12 -20.80 -44.84 7.33
N PRO A 13 -21.07 -43.51 7.11
CA PRO A 13 -20.00 -42.58 6.99
C PRO A 13 -19.28 -42.49 8.35
N LEU A 14 -18.01 -42.88 8.37
CA LEU A 14 -17.13 -42.61 9.49
C LEU A 14 -16.98 -41.08 9.55
N PHE A 15 -17.77 -40.41 10.41
CA PHE A 15 -17.48 -39.07 10.81
C PHE A 15 -16.17 -39.11 11.62
N CYS A 16 -15.04 -38.81 10.98
CA CYS A 16 -13.80 -38.53 11.69
C CYS A 16 -14.03 -37.25 12.47
N SER A 17 -14.24 -37.37 13.77
CA SER A 17 -14.29 -36.18 14.66
C SER A 17 -12.89 -35.60 14.72
N ALA A 18 -12.76 -34.31 14.46
CA ALA A 18 -11.50 -33.59 14.64
C ALA A 18 -10.97 -33.83 16.06
N ALA A 19 -9.71 -34.25 16.17
CA ALA A 19 -9.07 -34.45 17.46
C ALA A 19 -8.51 -33.11 17.98
N GLN A 20 -8.51 -32.99 19.32
CA GLN A 20 -7.86 -31.85 20.01
C GLN A 20 -6.55 -32.32 20.63
N TRP A 21 -5.51 -31.54 20.43
CA TRP A 21 -4.16 -31.76 20.95
C TRP A 21 -3.76 -30.57 21.83
N ASP A 22 -3.62 -30.79 23.13
CA ASP A 22 -3.11 -29.78 24.05
C ASP A 22 -1.60 -29.99 24.22
N VAL A 23 -0.79 -28.95 23.91
CA VAL A 23 0.67 -29.03 23.92
C VAL A 23 1.27 -27.95 24.83
N SER A 24 2.33 -28.32 25.56
CA SER A 24 3.02 -27.45 26.54
C SER A 24 4.54 -27.39 26.37
N SER A 25 5.09 -28.14 25.41
CA SER A 25 6.52 -28.18 25.12
C SER A 25 6.80 -28.26 23.61
N SER A 26 8.04 -27.90 23.21
CA SER A 26 8.49 -27.99 21.83
C SER A 26 8.40 -29.42 21.27
N GLN A 27 8.66 -30.43 22.11
CA GLN A 27 8.59 -31.83 21.69
C GLN A 27 7.15 -32.25 21.46
N GLU A 28 6.24 -31.92 22.36
CA GLU A 28 4.81 -32.21 22.22
C GLU A 28 4.21 -31.54 20.97
N LEU A 29 4.62 -30.28 20.67
CA LEU A 29 4.20 -29.60 19.44
C LEU A 29 4.70 -30.32 18.19
N ARG A 30 5.98 -30.79 18.17
CA ARG A 30 6.52 -31.57 17.03
C ARG A 30 5.75 -32.88 16.85
N ASP A 31 5.48 -33.57 17.95
CA ASP A 31 4.74 -34.85 17.93
C ASP A 31 3.30 -34.66 17.46
N ALA A 32 2.60 -33.60 17.95
CA ALA A 32 1.25 -33.27 17.52
C ALA A 32 1.21 -32.93 16.03
N LEU A 33 2.08 -32.03 15.54
CA LEU A 33 2.16 -31.64 14.13
C LEU A 33 2.48 -32.83 13.20
N SER A 34 3.20 -33.84 13.70
CA SER A 34 3.53 -35.05 12.93
C SER A 34 2.40 -36.09 12.87
N LYS A 35 1.48 -36.06 13.83
CA LYS A 35 0.43 -37.08 14.00
C LYS A 35 -0.98 -36.55 13.71
N ALA A 36 -1.17 -35.23 13.77
CA ALA A 36 -2.47 -34.59 13.55
C ALA A 36 -3.02 -34.89 12.16
N GLY A 37 -4.30 -35.25 12.12
CA GLY A 37 -5.06 -35.45 10.91
C GLY A 37 -5.70 -34.17 10.36
N GLU A 38 -6.40 -34.33 9.24
CA GLU A 38 -7.15 -33.23 8.62
C GLU A 38 -8.29 -32.76 9.52
N GLY A 39 -8.34 -31.44 9.76
CA GLY A 39 -9.35 -30.80 10.59
C GLY A 39 -9.04 -30.77 12.08
N ASP A 40 -7.94 -31.38 12.53
CA ASP A 40 -7.55 -31.38 13.95
C ASP A 40 -7.23 -29.98 14.47
N GLU A 41 -7.35 -29.81 15.78
CA GLU A 41 -7.00 -28.59 16.48
C GLU A 41 -5.83 -28.83 17.45
N ILE A 42 -4.79 -27.97 17.38
CA ILE A 42 -3.65 -27.97 18.30
C ILE A 42 -3.72 -26.70 19.13
N GLU A 43 -3.86 -26.83 20.46
CA GLU A 43 -3.86 -25.71 21.40
C GLU A 43 -2.52 -25.65 22.11
N MET A 44 -1.81 -24.52 21.96
CA MET A 44 -0.53 -24.27 22.59
C MET A 44 -0.70 -23.56 23.93
N SER A 45 -0.30 -24.18 25.01
CA SER A 45 -0.23 -23.53 26.32
C SER A 45 0.75 -22.33 26.30
N PRO A 46 0.60 -21.34 27.20
CA PRO A 46 1.61 -20.29 27.38
C PRO A 46 3.00 -20.89 27.66
N GLY A 47 4.02 -20.42 26.94
CA GLY A 47 5.39 -20.92 27.06
C GLY A 47 6.21 -20.63 25.80
N THR A 48 7.50 -20.97 25.85
CA THR A 48 8.40 -20.82 24.69
C THR A 48 8.64 -22.18 24.06
N TYR A 49 8.37 -22.25 22.75
CA TYR A 49 8.58 -23.42 21.89
C TYR A 49 9.77 -23.14 21.00
N GLU A 50 10.89 -23.80 21.29
CA GLU A 50 12.16 -23.56 20.61
C GLU A 50 12.26 -24.33 19.29
N GLY A 51 12.73 -23.64 18.24
CA GLY A 51 13.04 -24.17 16.91
C GLY A 51 12.02 -23.80 15.85
N THR A 52 12.10 -24.47 14.72
CA THR A 52 11.26 -24.31 13.54
C THR A 52 10.22 -25.41 13.48
N PHE A 53 9.00 -25.11 13.01
CA PHE A 53 7.90 -26.08 12.95
C PHE A 53 7.27 -26.08 11.56
N SER A 54 6.90 -27.26 11.07
CA SER A 54 6.25 -27.44 9.78
C SER A 54 4.82 -27.97 10.00
N ILE A 55 3.85 -27.40 9.26
CA ILE A 55 2.45 -27.80 9.29
C ILE A 55 2.14 -28.54 7.98
N PRO A 56 2.19 -29.87 7.95
CA PRO A 56 2.05 -30.67 6.74
C PRO A 56 0.60 -31.01 6.37
N THR A 57 -0.35 -30.75 7.27
CA THR A 57 -1.75 -31.19 7.15
C THR A 57 -2.68 -30.02 7.42
N SER A 58 -3.87 -30.05 6.84
CA SER A 58 -4.94 -29.08 7.11
C SER A 58 -5.38 -29.18 8.58
N LEU A 59 -5.05 -28.17 9.38
CA LEU A 59 -5.36 -28.14 10.81
C LEU A 59 -5.46 -26.69 11.33
N SER A 60 -5.93 -26.56 12.57
CA SER A 60 -5.93 -25.29 13.31
C SER A 60 -4.85 -25.31 14.40
N LEU A 61 -3.91 -24.37 14.36
CA LEU A 61 -2.92 -24.13 15.40
C LEU A 61 -3.27 -22.86 16.15
N ARG A 62 -3.54 -22.97 17.43
CA ARG A 62 -3.99 -21.86 18.25
C ARG A 62 -3.22 -21.78 19.57
N GLY A 63 -3.17 -20.61 20.18
CA GLY A 63 -2.61 -20.41 21.49
C GLY A 63 -2.99 -19.06 22.06
N SER A 64 -2.06 -18.38 22.69
CA SER A 64 -2.17 -17.02 23.20
C SER A 64 -0.94 -16.19 22.81
N LYS A 65 -0.97 -14.89 23.09
CA LYS A 65 0.21 -14.02 22.90
C LYS A 65 1.45 -14.50 23.68
N ASP A 66 1.26 -15.29 24.73
CA ASP A 66 2.30 -15.83 25.60
C ASP A 66 2.73 -17.26 25.15
N SER A 67 2.10 -17.81 24.09
CA SER A 67 2.55 -19.01 23.37
C SER A 67 3.52 -18.58 22.28
N ILE A 68 4.81 -18.73 22.54
CA ILE A 68 5.89 -18.12 21.76
C ILE A 68 6.65 -19.19 20.99
N ILE A 69 6.75 -19.08 19.67
CA ILE A 69 7.68 -19.85 18.86
C ILE A 69 8.93 -19.01 18.67
N ASP A 70 10.08 -19.52 19.14
CA ASP A 70 11.39 -18.90 19.01
C ASP A 70 12.28 -19.75 18.11
N ALA A 71 12.58 -19.28 16.91
CA ALA A 71 13.36 -20.04 15.93
C ALA A 71 14.88 -19.98 16.18
N GLY A 72 15.34 -19.26 17.21
CA GLY A 72 16.75 -19.23 17.59
C GLY A 72 17.67 -18.50 16.60
N GLY A 73 17.12 -17.75 15.66
CA GLY A 73 17.87 -17.01 14.62
C GLY A 73 18.04 -17.76 13.31
N GLU A 74 17.41 -18.93 13.16
CA GLU A 74 17.55 -19.80 11.99
C GLU A 74 16.17 -20.11 11.37
N GLY A 75 16.13 -20.29 10.05
CA GLY A 75 14.96 -20.73 9.31
C GLY A 75 13.70 -19.87 9.51
N SER A 76 12.54 -20.48 9.36
CA SER A 76 11.23 -19.84 9.58
C SER A 76 10.56 -20.41 10.84
N CYS A 77 9.85 -19.58 11.61
CA CYS A 77 9.14 -20.09 12.80
C CYS A 77 8.10 -21.16 12.42
N LEU A 78 7.27 -20.86 11.43
CA LEU A 78 6.27 -21.78 10.90
C LEU A 78 6.41 -21.90 9.39
N GLU A 79 6.39 -23.13 8.89
CA GLU A 79 6.34 -23.47 7.48
C GLU A 79 5.02 -24.20 7.17
N ILE A 80 4.13 -23.56 6.41
CA ILE A 80 2.82 -24.13 6.03
C ILE A 80 2.95 -24.85 4.70
N LYS A 81 2.72 -26.16 4.70
CA LYS A 81 2.84 -27.04 3.53
C LYS A 81 1.52 -27.58 3.02
N ALA A 82 0.43 -27.30 3.72
CA ALA A 82 -0.90 -27.79 3.38
C ALA A 82 -1.87 -26.64 3.16
N SER A 83 -2.92 -26.91 2.42
CA SER A 83 -4.08 -26.02 2.29
C SER A 83 -5.01 -26.15 3.50
N GLY A 84 -5.87 -25.13 3.72
CA GLY A 84 -6.87 -25.15 4.79
C GLY A 84 -6.31 -24.91 6.19
N VAL A 85 -5.06 -24.50 6.33
CA VAL A 85 -4.40 -24.25 7.62
C VAL A 85 -4.87 -22.95 8.24
N LYS A 86 -5.16 -22.99 9.54
CA LYS A 86 -5.48 -21.81 10.36
C LYS A 86 -4.47 -21.66 11.48
N VAL A 87 -3.86 -20.46 11.60
CA VAL A 87 -2.93 -20.15 12.69
C VAL A 87 -3.42 -18.88 13.39
N SER A 88 -3.55 -18.93 14.71
CA SER A 88 -4.07 -17.77 15.45
C SER A 88 -3.46 -17.56 16.82
N SER A 89 -3.37 -16.29 17.20
CA SER A 89 -3.05 -15.84 18.58
C SER A 89 -1.72 -16.35 19.10
N LEU A 90 -0.66 -16.33 18.29
CA LEU A 90 0.70 -16.74 18.63
C LEU A 90 1.69 -15.59 18.54
N THR A 91 2.80 -15.70 19.26
CA THR A 91 3.98 -14.85 19.05
C THR A 91 5.06 -15.66 18.35
N LEU A 92 5.56 -15.12 17.20
CA LEU A 92 6.62 -15.71 16.39
C LEU A 92 7.82 -14.77 16.43
N LYS A 93 8.98 -15.26 16.86
CA LYS A 93 10.16 -14.39 16.98
C LYS A 93 11.48 -15.10 16.64
N ASN A 94 12.54 -14.29 16.46
CA ASN A 94 13.90 -14.76 16.23
C ASN A 94 14.02 -15.76 15.07
N TYR A 95 13.23 -15.60 14.00
CA TYR A 95 13.46 -16.32 12.75
C TYR A 95 14.68 -15.76 12.01
N GLY A 96 15.26 -16.55 11.13
CA GLY A 96 16.46 -16.18 10.39
C GLY A 96 16.33 -14.87 9.62
N ALA A 97 17.46 -14.24 9.38
CA ALA A 97 17.53 -12.94 8.68
C ALA A 97 17.96 -13.08 7.21
N ASP A 98 18.18 -14.29 6.73
CA ASP A 98 18.59 -14.52 5.35
C ASP A 98 17.39 -14.41 4.41
N LEU A 99 17.44 -13.38 3.54
CA LEU A 99 16.39 -13.11 2.57
C LEU A 99 16.44 -14.05 1.36
N TYR A 100 17.60 -14.62 1.05
CA TYR A 100 17.76 -15.61 -0.03
C TYR A 100 17.15 -16.95 0.37
N GLU A 101 17.36 -17.36 1.62
CA GLU A 101 16.75 -18.56 2.21
C GLU A 101 15.27 -18.38 2.55
N ARG A 102 14.71 -17.18 2.29
CA ARG A 102 13.31 -16.84 2.51
C ARG A 102 12.85 -16.94 3.96
N ASN A 103 13.77 -16.79 4.91
CA ASN A 103 13.49 -16.89 6.33
C ASN A 103 12.38 -15.93 6.76
N SER A 104 11.36 -16.46 7.44
CA SER A 104 10.12 -15.76 7.72
C SER A 104 9.54 -16.10 9.10
N GLY A 105 8.73 -15.23 9.65
CA GLY A 105 7.85 -15.61 10.75
C GLY A 105 6.91 -16.73 10.35
N VAL A 106 6.22 -16.57 9.20
CA VAL A 106 5.41 -17.61 8.55
C VAL A 106 5.83 -17.72 7.08
N LEU A 107 6.23 -18.91 6.67
CA LEU A 107 6.47 -19.26 5.26
C LEU A 107 5.32 -20.13 4.76
N ILE A 108 4.60 -19.65 3.75
CA ILE A 108 3.54 -20.41 3.07
C ILE A 108 4.12 -20.97 1.79
N ASN A 109 4.15 -22.29 1.69
CA ASN A 109 4.75 -22.96 0.55
C ASN A 109 3.86 -22.91 -0.69
N GLU A 110 4.51 -23.04 -1.83
CA GLU A 110 3.88 -23.06 -3.14
C GLU A 110 2.72 -24.09 -3.20
N GLY A 111 1.58 -23.66 -3.74
CA GLY A 111 0.38 -24.50 -3.89
C GLY A 111 -0.51 -24.60 -2.65
N SER A 112 -0.12 -23.98 -1.52
CA SER A 112 -1.00 -23.92 -0.35
C SER A 112 -2.11 -22.88 -0.55
N GLU A 113 -3.35 -23.27 -0.27
CA GLU A 113 -4.54 -22.45 -0.46
C GLU A 113 -5.41 -22.39 0.82
N ASN A 114 -6.30 -21.39 0.88
CA ASN A 114 -7.24 -21.22 1.99
C ASN A 114 -6.56 -21.14 3.37
N ILE A 115 -5.56 -20.28 3.48
CA ILE A 115 -4.78 -20.07 4.71
C ILE A 115 -5.36 -18.92 5.50
N LEU A 116 -5.55 -19.09 6.80
CA LEU A 116 -5.96 -18.05 7.73
C LEU A 116 -4.88 -17.79 8.76
N LEU A 117 -4.34 -16.56 8.79
CA LEU A 117 -3.41 -16.08 9.81
C LEU A 117 -4.09 -14.94 10.59
N LYS A 118 -4.34 -15.15 11.88
CA LYS A 118 -5.13 -14.20 12.67
C LYS A 118 -4.48 -13.86 14.01
N ASN A 119 -4.42 -12.56 14.33
CA ASN A 119 -3.92 -12.06 15.62
C ASN A 119 -2.51 -12.57 15.98
N LEU A 120 -1.63 -12.68 15.00
CA LEU A 120 -0.25 -13.07 15.21
C LEU A 120 0.60 -11.85 15.58
N LYS A 121 1.54 -12.05 16.51
CA LYS A 121 2.61 -11.11 16.78
C LYS A 121 3.91 -11.67 16.19
N ILE A 122 4.52 -10.96 15.25
CA ILE A 122 5.68 -11.43 14.47
C ILE A 122 6.82 -10.43 14.62
N GLU A 123 7.94 -10.85 15.16
CA GLU A 123 9.10 -9.99 15.45
C GLU A 123 10.40 -10.59 14.92
N GLY A 124 11.02 -9.96 13.93
CA GLY A 124 12.29 -10.47 13.36
C GLY A 124 12.88 -9.56 12.28
N THR A 125 13.92 -10.04 11.62
CA THR A 125 14.64 -9.28 10.60
C THR A 125 14.33 -9.75 9.18
N GLY A 126 14.04 -11.05 8.99
CA GLY A 126 13.60 -11.63 7.73
C GLY A 126 12.17 -11.18 7.38
N PHE A 127 11.50 -11.90 6.51
CA PHE A 127 10.11 -11.60 6.14
C PHE A 127 9.16 -11.88 7.33
N GLY A 128 8.17 -11.02 7.53
CA GLY A 128 7.14 -11.32 8.53
C GLY A 128 6.32 -12.54 8.09
N ILE A 129 5.64 -12.41 6.95
CA ILE A 129 4.88 -13.47 6.30
C ILE A 129 5.30 -13.51 4.84
N ARG A 130 5.59 -14.70 4.31
CA ARG A 130 5.94 -14.89 2.92
C ARG A 130 5.10 -15.98 2.28
N ALA A 131 4.60 -15.73 1.06
CA ALA A 131 3.93 -16.72 0.23
C ALA A 131 4.38 -16.59 -1.22
N ASP A 132 4.56 -17.74 -1.85
CA ASP A 132 4.88 -17.86 -3.28
C ASP A 132 3.83 -18.78 -3.93
N LYS A 133 3.24 -18.39 -5.07
CA LYS A 133 2.32 -19.17 -5.91
C LYS A 133 1.20 -19.85 -5.11
N SER A 134 0.46 -19.07 -4.36
CA SER A 134 -0.60 -19.50 -3.44
C SER A 134 -1.88 -18.73 -3.70
N GLU A 135 -3.01 -19.19 -3.14
CA GLU A 135 -4.31 -18.54 -3.33
C GLU A 135 -5.10 -18.44 -2.02
N LYS A 136 -6.02 -17.46 -1.95
CA LYS A 136 -6.99 -17.33 -0.85
C LYS A 136 -6.34 -17.30 0.53
N ILE A 137 -5.33 -16.43 0.67
CA ILE A 137 -4.68 -16.19 1.96
C ILE A 137 -5.39 -15.05 2.67
N HIS A 138 -5.80 -15.26 3.90
CA HIS A 138 -6.41 -14.25 4.75
C HIS A 138 -5.49 -13.93 5.95
N ILE A 139 -5.07 -12.65 6.07
CA ILE A 139 -4.24 -12.15 7.17
C ILE A 139 -5.01 -11.05 7.89
N GLU A 140 -5.35 -11.28 9.15
CA GLU A 140 -6.20 -10.37 9.93
C GLU A 140 -5.62 -10.07 11.31
N GLY A 141 -5.56 -8.78 11.66
CA GLY A 141 -5.22 -8.34 13.01
C GLY A 141 -3.81 -8.67 13.47
N CYS A 142 -2.90 -8.95 12.54
CA CYS A 142 -1.52 -9.28 12.86
C CYS A 142 -0.68 -8.03 13.15
N GLU A 143 0.26 -8.14 14.09
CA GLU A 143 1.26 -7.13 14.39
C GLU A 143 2.64 -7.62 13.96
N ILE A 144 3.22 -6.97 12.94
CA ILE A 144 4.49 -7.36 12.34
C ILE A 144 5.52 -6.27 12.62
N ARG A 145 6.62 -6.63 13.25
CA ARG A 145 7.68 -5.72 13.62
C ARG A 145 9.04 -6.19 13.13
N GLY A 146 9.63 -5.43 12.21
CA GLY A 146 10.99 -5.64 11.75
C GLY A 146 12.05 -5.05 12.67
N ASN A 147 13.29 -5.03 12.21
CA ASN A 147 14.46 -4.56 12.96
C ASN A 147 14.81 -3.10 12.64
N LYS A 148 14.39 -2.19 13.52
CA LYS A 148 14.65 -0.74 13.36
C LYS A 148 16.15 -0.36 13.34
N ARG A 149 17.06 -1.21 13.84
CA ARG A 149 18.50 -0.93 13.89
C ARG A 149 19.21 -1.18 12.55
N LYS A 150 18.63 -2.01 11.68
CA LYS A 150 19.15 -2.25 10.33
C LYS A 150 18.75 -1.13 9.38
N HIS A 151 19.54 -0.90 8.33
CA HIS A 151 19.14 -0.06 7.22
C HIS A 151 17.83 -0.59 6.60
N VAL A 152 16.96 0.28 6.11
CA VAL A 152 15.64 -0.14 5.60
C VAL A 152 15.72 -1.17 4.49
N LEU A 153 16.70 -1.06 3.60
CA LEU A 153 16.89 -2.00 2.48
C LEU A 153 17.47 -3.38 2.90
N ASP A 154 18.00 -3.50 4.11
CA ASP A 154 18.55 -4.75 4.66
C ASP A 154 17.50 -5.52 5.49
N ARG A 155 16.26 -5.09 5.48
CA ARG A 155 15.16 -5.73 6.20
C ARG A 155 14.30 -6.54 5.23
N GLY A 156 13.65 -7.60 5.73
CA GLY A 156 12.56 -8.24 5.01
C GLY A 156 11.28 -7.40 5.01
N ASP A 157 10.33 -7.77 4.19
CA ASP A 157 9.02 -7.13 4.14
C ASP A 157 8.11 -7.63 5.26
N GLY A 158 7.12 -6.83 5.61
CA GLY A 158 6.08 -7.26 6.55
C GLY A 158 5.33 -8.46 6.00
N VAL A 159 4.76 -8.29 4.82
CA VAL A 159 4.17 -9.37 4.02
C VAL A 159 4.78 -9.30 2.62
N TYR A 160 5.32 -10.41 2.14
CA TYR A 160 5.80 -10.56 0.77
C TYR A 160 4.98 -11.64 0.05
N PHE A 161 4.29 -11.24 -1.00
CA PHE A 161 3.55 -12.16 -1.87
C PHE A 161 4.12 -12.14 -3.29
N ASN A 162 4.33 -13.33 -3.85
CA ASN A 162 4.75 -13.48 -5.23
C ASN A 162 3.86 -14.53 -5.93
N TYR A 163 3.20 -14.14 -7.02
CA TYR A 163 2.19 -14.94 -7.71
C TYR A 163 1.06 -15.42 -6.79
N VAL A 164 0.60 -14.58 -5.86
CA VAL A 164 -0.53 -14.87 -4.98
C VAL A 164 -1.82 -14.29 -5.56
N LYS A 165 -2.92 -15.02 -5.45
CA LYS A 165 -4.24 -14.59 -5.93
C LYS A 165 -5.28 -14.59 -4.81
N ASP A 166 -6.28 -13.71 -4.97
CA ASP A 166 -7.47 -13.67 -4.11
C ASP A 166 -7.14 -13.57 -2.61
N ALA A 167 -6.07 -12.84 -2.25
CA ALA A 167 -5.68 -12.64 -0.85
C ALA A 167 -6.42 -11.47 -0.21
N VAL A 168 -6.65 -11.56 1.10
CA VAL A 168 -7.27 -10.51 1.92
C VAL A 168 -6.40 -10.20 3.11
N LEU A 169 -5.97 -8.92 3.24
CA LEU A 169 -5.15 -8.44 4.35
C LEU A 169 -5.84 -7.27 5.05
N GLN A 170 -6.28 -7.48 6.29
CA GLN A 170 -7.08 -6.47 6.97
C GLN A 170 -6.70 -6.24 8.44
N ASN A 171 -6.75 -4.98 8.86
CA ASN A 171 -6.51 -4.55 10.24
C ASN A 171 -5.14 -4.95 10.78
N ASN A 172 -4.12 -5.06 9.94
CA ASN A 172 -2.77 -5.41 10.33
C ASN A 172 -1.94 -4.16 10.68
N LYS A 173 -0.94 -4.31 11.54
CA LYS A 173 0.00 -3.25 11.91
C LYS A 173 1.43 -3.67 11.56
N VAL A 174 2.09 -2.91 10.69
CA VAL A 174 3.44 -3.23 10.23
C VAL A 174 4.39 -2.08 10.53
N ARG A 175 5.54 -2.39 11.15
CA ARG A 175 6.54 -1.37 11.51
C ARG A 175 7.96 -1.90 11.34
N TYR A 176 8.87 -1.02 10.88
CA TYR A 176 10.32 -1.26 10.83
C TYR A 176 10.75 -2.42 9.93
N THR A 177 9.93 -2.83 8.97
CA THR A 177 10.28 -3.73 7.86
C THR A 177 10.80 -2.90 6.68
N ARG A 178 11.20 -3.53 5.57
CA ARG A 178 11.47 -2.81 4.32
C ARG A 178 10.16 -2.22 3.81
N ASP A 179 9.32 -2.99 3.17
CA ASP A 179 7.96 -2.60 2.82
C ASP A 179 6.95 -3.16 3.84
N GLY A 180 5.80 -2.50 3.95
CA GLY A 180 4.69 -3.03 4.75
C GLY A 180 4.15 -4.28 4.09
N PHE A 181 3.55 -4.12 2.92
CA PHE A 181 3.18 -5.20 2.02
C PHE A 181 3.89 -5.01 0.68
N TYR A 182 4.59 -6.01 0.23
CA TYR A 182 5.18 -6.08 -1.10
C TYR A 182 4.47 -7.18 -1.89
N PHE A 183 3.75 -6.77 -2.92
CA PHE A 183 3.01 -7.64 -3.82
C PHE A 183 3.69 -7.65 -5.18
N GLU A 184 4.11 -8.83 -5.60
CA GLU A 184 4.77 -9.04 -6.88
C GLU A 184 3.97 -10.07 -7.68
N ASN A 185 3.57 -9.73 -8.92
CA ASN A 185 2.75 -10.59 -9.77
C ASN A 185 1.45 -11.08 -9.10
N THR A 186 0.86 -10.31 -8.20
CA THR A 186 -0.41 -10.68 -7.54
C THR A 186 -1.63 -10.34 -8.41
N ASP A 187 -2.75 -10.97 -8.10
CA ASP A 187 -4.02 -10.76 -8.80
C ASP A 187 -5.18 -10.77 -7.80
N ARG A 188 -6.01 -9.73 -7.82
CA ARG A 188 -7.20 -9.53 -6.98
C ARG A 188 -6.94 -9.58 -5.46
N THR A 189 -5.78 -9.08 -5.03
CA THR A 189 -5.47 -8.90 -3.60
C THR A 189 -6.21 -7.71 -3.04
N GLN A 190 -6.71 -7.83 -1.83
CA GLN A 190 -7.45 -6.79 -1.11
C GLN A 190 -6.75 -6.42 0.19
N SER A 191 -6.51 -5.13 0.41
CA SER A 191 -5.83 -4.61 1.60
C SER A 191 -6.64 -3.49 2.24
N SER A 192 -7.11 -3.67 3.48
CA SER A 192 -7.95 -2.66 4.13
C SER A 192 -7.69 -2.49 5.63
N GLY A 193 -7.81 -1.25 6.10
CA GLY A 193 -7.69 -0.94 7.52
C GLY A 193 -6.31 -1.20 8.12
N ASN A 194 -5.27 -1.32 7.30
CA ASN A 194 -3.92 -1.61 7.77
C ASN A 194 -3.17 -0.33 8.13
N TYR A 195 -2.27 -0.43 9.10
CA TYR A 195 -1.41 0.65 9.54
C TYR A 195 0.06 0.33 9.29
N PHE A 196 0.73 1.24 8.62
CA PHE A 196 2.14 1.14 8.21
C PHE A 196 2.96 2.29 8.80
N ALA A 197 4.10 2.00 9.44
CA ALA A 197 4.93 3.08 9.95
C ALA A 197 6.43 2.80 9.92
N ALA A 198 7.21 3.81 9.54
CA ALA A 198 8.67 3.78 9.50
C ALA A 198 9.24 2.67 8.58
N LEU A 199 8.73 2.61 7.37
CA LEU A 199 9.02 1.65 6.30
C LEU A 199 9.61 2.37 5.08
N GLN A 200 10.02 1.61 4.07
CA GLN A 200 10.23 2.16 2.74
C GLN A 200 8.88 2.55 2.14
N TYR A 201 8.00 1.59 1.87
CA TYR A 201 6.65 1.84 1.36
C TYR A 201 5.60 1.14 2.25
N GLY A 202 4.42 1.77 2.37
CA GLY A 202 3.29 1.15 3.07
C GLY A 202 2.80 -0.08 2.31
N ILE A 203 2.36 0.12 1.05
CA ILE A 203 2.02 -0.95 0.12
C ILE A 203 2.80 -0.72 -1.18
N HIS A 204 3.43 -1.75 -1.69
CA HIS A 204 4.19 -1.76 -2.92
C HIS A 204 3.63 -2.83 -3.87
N TYR A 205 3.04 -2.40 -4.96
CA TYR A 205 2.57 -3.23 -6.06
C TYR A 205 3.60 -3.25 -7.17
N MET A 206 4.01 -4.43 -7.62
CA MET A 206 4.95 -4.64 -8.71
C MET A 206 4.41 -5.73 -9.66
N TYR A 207 4.15 -5.36 -10.91
CA TYR A 207 3.59 -6.27 -11.92
C TYR A 207 2.26 -6.91 -11.52
N THR A 208 1.42 -6.19 -10.77
CA THR A 208 0.17 -6.71 -10.21
C THR A 208 -1.04 -6.29 -11.03
N ARG A 209 -2.16 -6.98 -10.81
CA ARG A 209 -3.39 -6.73 -11.56
C ARG A 209 -4.65 -6.86 -10.72
N GLY A 210 -5.55 -5.89 -10.83
CA GLY A 210 -6.88 -5.97 -10.23
C GLY A 210 -6.89 -5.90 -8.71
N ASP A 211 -5.77 -5.51 -8.09
CA ASP A 211 -5.64 -5.37 -6.65
C ASP A 211 -6.34 -4.09 -6.15
N SER A 212 -6.72 -4.08 -4.88
CA SER A 212 -7.36 -2.92 -4.27
C SER A 212 -6.87 -2.66 -2.84
N ALA A 213 -6.74 -1.37 -2.49
CA ALA A 213 -6.39 -0.94 -1.15
C ALA A 213 -7.27 0.23 -0.71
N TRP A 214 -7.85 0.13 0.49
CA TRP A 214 -8.69 1.19 1.05
C TRP A 214 -8.62 1.27 2.57
N ASN A 215 -8.90 2.45 3.11
CA ASN A 215 -8.86 2.72 4.56
C ASN A 215 -7.54 2.32 5.22
N ASN A 216 -6.42 2.36 4.49
CA ASN A 216 -5.11 2.10 5.05
C ASN A 216 -4.43 3.42 5.44
N GLU A 217 -3.52 3.36 6.40
CA GLU A 217 -2.73 4.49 6.85
C GLU A 217 -1.24 4.20 6.73
N ALA A 218 -0.50 5.04 5.98
CA ALA A 218 0.96 5.02 5.86
C ALA A 218 1.54 6.27 6.52
N GLU A 219 2.35 6.10 7.57
CA GLU A 219 2.89 7.18 8.37
C GLU A 219 4.40 7.14 8.48
N ALA A 220 5.07 8.27 8.24
CA ALA A 220 6.52 8.41 8.38
C ALA A 220 7.32 7.34 7.61
N CYS A 221 6.82 6.92 6.45
CA CYS A 221 7.49 6.05 5.50
C CYS A 221 8.31 6.87 4.49
N ILE A 222 9.17 6.22 3.71
CA ILE A 222 9.83 6.88 2.58
C ILE A 222 8.77 7.22 1.52
N GLY A 223 7.93 6.28 1.14
CA GLY A 223 6.72 6.50 0.33
C GLY A 223 5.47 5.88 0.97
N GLY A 224 4.30 6.40 0.62
CA GLY A 224 3.02 5.86 1.10
C GLY A 224 2.63 4.59 0.34
N TYR A 225 2.18 4.78 -0.88
CA TYR A 225 1.65 3.72 -1.75
C TYR A 225 2.36 3.78 -3.10
N ALA A 226 2.99 2.70 -3.51
CA ALA A 226 3.73 2.59 -4.76
C ALA A 226 3.05 1.59 -5.71
N LEU A 227 2.58 2.06 -6.86
CA LEU A 227 2.03 1.26 -7.93
C LEU A 227 3.06 1.27 -9.07
N MET A 228 3.70 0.12 -9.33
CA MET A 228 4.77 0.02 -10.30
C MET A 228 4.47 -1.08 -11.33
N SER A 229 4.53 -0.73 -12.62
CA SER A 229 4.30 -1.65 -13.75
C SER A 229 3.04 -2.51 -13.57
N SER A 230 1.99 -1.90 -12.99
CA SER A 230 0.77 -2.59 -12.54
C SER A 230 -0.46 -2.05 -13.26
N GLU A 231 -1.53 -2.84 -13.34
CA GLU A 231 -2.75 -2.44 -14.03
C GLU A 231 -4.03 -2.71 -13.23
N LYS A 232 -5.06 -1.88 -13.47
CA LYS A 232 -6.40 -2.04 -12.86
C LYS A 232 -6.37 -2.04 -11.34
N ILE A 233 -5.45 -1.27 -10.75
CA ILE A 233 -5.37 -1.10 -9.30
C ILE A 233 -6.39 -0.06 -8.85
N ARG A 234 -7.06 -0.33 -7.73
CA ARG A 234 -7.96 0.62 -7.08
C ARG A 234 -7.40 1.04 -5.72
N LEU A 235 -6.95 2.27 -5.62
CA LEU A 235 -6.42 2.86 -4.39
C LEU A 235 -7.35 3.97 -3.92
N PHE A 236 -8.15 3.74 -2.86
CA PHE A 236 -9.17 4.69 -2.44
C PHE A 236 -9.31 4.82 -0.92
N GLU A 237 -9.68 6.01 -0.45
CA GLU A 237 -9.90 6.29 0.97
C GLU A 237 -8.71 5.97 1.88
N ASN A 238 -7.48 6.07 1.38
CA ASN A 238 -6.28 5.83 2.18
C ASN A 238 -5.69 7.16 2.68
N LEU A 239 -4.95 7.07 3.78
CA LEU A 239 -4.18 8.16 4.35
C LEU A 239 -2.68 7.93 4.18
N SER A 240 -1.98 8.92 3.60
CA SER A 240 -0.51 8.97 3.57
C SER A 240 -0.06 10.24 4.25
N LYS A 241 0.67 10.14 5.36
CA LYS A 241 1.09 11.32 6.12
C LYS A 241 2.56 11.28 6.53
N ARG A 242 3.21 12.46 6.44
CA ARG A 242 4.62 12.64 6.83
C ARG A 242 5.58 11.69 6.10
N THR A 243 5.26 11.31 4.89
CA THR A 243 6.16 10.55 4.01
C THR A 243 7.22 11.48 3.40
N VAL A 244 8.32 10.91 2.89
CA VAL A 244 9.50 11.66 2.49
C VAL A 244 9.52 11.95 0.99
N GLU A 245 9.32 10.93 0.15
CA GLU A 245 9.48 11.04 -1.30
C GLU A 245 8.15 11.22 -2.02
N PHE A 246 7.14 10.43 -1.66
CA PHE A 246 5.80 10.50 -2.24
C PHE A 246 4.72 10.01 -1.28
N GLY A 247 3.51 10.53 -1.47
CA GLY A 247 2.31 9.97 -0.87
C GLY A 247 1.80 8.79 -1.67
N VAL A 248 1.64 9.00 -2.99
CA VAL A 248 1.26 7.99 -3.98
C VAL A 248 2.22 8.06 -5.16
N LEU A 249 2.68 6.91 -5.64
CA LEU A 249 3.49 6.79 -6.85
C LEU A 249 2.74 5.93 -7.88
N LEU A 250 2.58 6.46 -9.09
CA LEU A 250 2.20 5.74 -10.29
C LEU A 250 3.43 5.67 -11.20
N ASN A 251 4.06 4.51 -11.27
CA ASN A 251 5.23 4.28 -12.12
C ASN A 251 4.89 3.21 -13.17
N GLU A 252 4.81 3.59 -14.43
CA GLU A 252 4.40 2.70 -15.52
C GLU A 252 3.08 1.95 -15.22
N THR A 253 2.16 2.64 -14.53
CA THR A 253 0.85 2.09 -14.12
C THR A 253 -0.20 2.41 -15.18
N ASP A 254 -1.15 1.48 -15.42
CA ASP A 254 -2.20 1.66 -16.42
C ASP A 254 -3.58 1.26 -15.90
N ALA A 255 -4.63 1.86 -16.50
CA ALA A 255 -6.04 1.56 -16.26
C ALA A 255 -6.42 1.52 -14.77
N SER A 256 -5.74 2.32 -13.93
CA SER A 256 -5.88 2.32 -12.49
C SER A 256 -6.61 3.56 -11.98
N GLU A 257 -7.22 3.44 -10.81
CA GLU A 257 -8.02 4.46 -10.15
C GLU A 257 -7.38 4.81 -8.79
N VAL A 258 -7.14 6.11 -8.57
CA VAL A 258 -6.69 6.66 -7.29
C VAL A 258 -7.74 7.67 -6.85
N SER A 259 -8.58 7.32 -5.87
CA SER A 259 -9.74 8.14 -5.53
C SER A 259 -9.91 8.36 -4.02
N ASN A 260 -10.35 9.56 -3.63
CA ASN A 260 -10.68 9.93 -2.26
C ASN A 260 -9.57 9.69 -1.22
N ASN A 261 -8.30 9.64 -1.63
CA ASN A 261 -7.20 9.51 -0.69
C ASN A 261 -6.83 10.87 -0.09
N HIS A 262 -6.35 10.83 1.14
CA HIS A 262 -5.78 12.01 1.81
C HIS A 262 -4.26 11.87 1.94
N VAL A 263 -3.53 12.81 1.37
CA VAL A 263 -2.06 12.86 1.39
C VAL A 263 -1.62 14.17 2.02
N GLU A 264 -0.91 14.08 3.14
CA GLU A 264 -0.47 15.29 3.83
C GLU A 264 1.01 15.27 4.22
N ARG A 265 1.64 16.44 4.13
CA ARG A 265 3.00 16.71 4.66
C ARG A 265 4.07 15.78 4.07
N VAL A 266 4.01 15.55 2.76
CA VAL A 266 5.09 14.84 2.04
C VAL A 266 6.23 15.81 1.84
N LYS A 267 7.30 15.63 2.61
CA LYS A 267 8.45 16.57 2.63
C LYS A 267 9.75 15.82 2.77
N ASN A 268 10.70 16.16 1.91
CA ASN A 268 12.06 15.66 2.02
C ASN A 268 13.02 16.76 2.52
N PRO A 269 13.27 16.88 3.83
CA PRO A 269 14.14 17.92 4.40
C PRO A 269 15.60 17.80 3.94
N ARG A 270 16.01 16.65 3.40
CA ARG A 270 17.34 16.40 2.82
C ARG A 270 17.35 16.51 1.31
N GLY A 271 16.19 16.73 0.70
CA GLY A 271 16.03 16.85 -0.74
C GLY A 271 16.81 18.05 -1.29
N LYS A 272 17.53 17.82 -2.39
CA LYS A 272 18.20 18.90 -3.10
C LYS A 272 17.34 19.29 -4.31
N PRO A 273 16.87 20.53 -4.39
CA PRO A 273 16.04 20.97 -5.51
C PRO A 273 16.64 20.69 -6.90
N SER A 274 17.97 20.74 -7.00
CA SER A 274 18.69 20.45 -8.24
C SER A 274 18.65 18.97 -8.67
N LEU A 275 18.30 18.06 -7.76
CA LEU A 275 18.24 16.61 -8.02
C LEU A 275 16.81 16.09 -8.05
N ASP A 276 15.82 16.95 -8.05
CA ASP A 276 14.39 16.58 -8.01
C ASP A 276 14.02 15.59 -6.90
N THR A 277 14.57 15.81 -5.72
CA THR A 277 14.39 14.93 -4.56
C THR A 277 13.33 15.45 -3.57
N GLU A 278 12.57 16.47 -3.92
CA GLU A 278 11.49 17.00 -3.06
C GLU A 278 10.33 16.02 -2.96
N GLY A 279 9.63 16.07 -1.81
CA GLY A 279 8.47 15.23 -1.53
C GLY A 279 7.25 15.58 -2.38
N LYS A 280 6.64 14.61 -3.01
CA LYS A 280 5.49 14.76 -3.92
C LYS A 280 4.23 14.14 -3.31
N GLY A 281 3.12 14.88 -3.30
CA GLY A 281 1.83 14.33 -2.89
C GLY A 281 1.47 13.11 -3.73
N ILE A 282 1.41 13.30 -5.05
CA ILE A 282 1.37 12.22 -6.03
C ILE A 282 2.53 12.38 -7.03
N PHE A 283 3.14 11.27 -7.41
CA PHE A 283 4.16 11.25 -8.46
C PHE A 283 3.76 10.28 -9.57
N ILE A 284 3.66 10.78 -10.80
CA ILE A 284 3.29 10.03 -11.99
C ILE A 284 4.53 9.98 -12.89
N TYR A 285 5.02 8.76 -13.12
CA TYR A 285 6.25 8.52 -13.88
C TYR A 285 5.98 7.47 -14.97
N GLY A 286 5.77 7.93 -16.19
CA GLY A 286 5.35 7.05 -17.29
C GLY A 286 3.92 6.51 -17.10
N GLY A 287 3.61 5.46 -17.83
CA GLY A 287 2.34 4.75 -17.73
C GLY A 287 1.30 5.16 -18.76
N GLY A 288 0.15 4.49 -18.66
CA GLY A 288 -0.99 4.69 -19.55
C GLY A 288 -2.05 5.62 -19.01
N ILE A 289 -3.29 5.26 -19.22
CA ILE A 289 -4.46 6.08 -18.82
C ILE A 289 -4.90 5.68 -17.42
N ASN A 290 -4.70 6.57 -16.46
CA ASN A 290 -5.20 6.41 -15.10
C ASN A 290 -6.15 7.55 -14.74
N THR A 291 -7.02 7.32 -13.75
CA THR A 291 -7.90 8.34 -13.19
C THR A 291 -7.48 8.66 -11.75
N VAL A 292 -7.31 9.95 -11.48
CA VAL A 292 -6.99 10.46 -10.12
C VAL A 292 -8.05 11.48 -9.75
N GLU A 293 -8.97 11.13 -8.83
CA GLU A 293 -10.13 11.98 -8.52
C GLU A 293 -10.47 12.04 -7.03
N GLY A 294 -11.01 13.15 -6.59
CA GLY A 294 -11.49 13.32 -5.20
C GLY A 294 -10.39 13.28 -4.14
N ASN A 295 -9.11 13.27 -4.52
CA ASN A 295 -8.02 13.19 -3.55
C ASN A 295 -7.68 14.56 -2.98
N SER A 296 -7.12 14.59 -1.76
CA SER A 296 -6.55 15.77 -1.13
C SER A 296 -5.05 15.66 -1.00
N PHE A 297 -4.32 16.63 -1.56
CA PHE A 297 -2.85 16.75 -1.47
C PHE A 297 -2.50 18.03 -0.71
N GLU A 298 -2.05 17.89 0.56
CA GLU A 298 -1.91 19.02 1.48
C GLU A 298 -0.48 19.20 2.02
N ALA A 299 -0.02 20.44 2.03
CA ALA A 299 1.23 20.83 2.66
C ALA A 299 2.47 20.03 2.23
N CYS A 300 2.49 19.52 1.00
CA CYS A 300 3.60 18.81 0.39
C CYS A 300 4.68 19.77 -0.14
N ASP A 301 5.88 19.27 -0.45
CA ASP A 301 6.85 20.06 -1.20
C ASP A 301 6.32 20.34 -2.62
N ILE A 302 5.75 19.31 -3.26
CA ILE A 302 5.09 19.38 -4.57
C ILE A 302 3.75 18.64 -4.44
N GLY A 303 2.65 19.25 -4.87
CA GLY A 303 1.34 18.61 -4.85
C GLY A 303 1.29 17.42 -5.80
N ALA A 304 1.59 17.64 -7.09
CA ALA A 304 1.68 16.60 -8.10
C ALA A 304 2.95 16.76 -8.94
N GLY A 305 3.70 15.67 -9.11
CA GLY A 305 4.82 15.57 -10.05
C GLY A 305 4.46 14.69 -11.24
N VAL A 306 4.75 15.14 -12.47
CA VAL A 306 4.52 14.35 -13.70
C VAL A 306 5.78 14.35 -14.55
N ALA A 307 6.22 13.17 -14.95
CA ALA A 307 7.42 12.99 -15.75
C ALA A 307 7.33 11.76 -16.67
N MET A 308 8.16 11.71 -17.69
CA MET A 308 8.44 10.53 -18.53
C MET A 308 7.20 9.91 -19.19
N GLY A 309 6.27 10.72 -19.71
CA GLY A 309 5.11 10.22 -20.46
C GLY A 309 3.86 9.96 -19.60
N GLY A 310 3.81 10.48 -18.37
CA GLY A 310 2.62 10.37 -17.51
C GLY A 310 1.41 11.24 -17.92
N GLU A 311 1.44 11.79 -19.15
CA GLU A 311 0.42 12.72 -19.66
C GLU A 311 -0.95 12.07 -19.92
N GLY A 312 -1.03 10.75 -19.98
CA GLY A 312 -2.29 10.02 -20.12
C GLY A 312 -3.15 10.00 -18.84
N THR A 313 -2.55 10.28 -17.70
CA THR A 313 -3.26 10.31 -16.40
C THR A 313 -3.99 11.63 -16.22
N VAL A 314 -5.31 11.58 -16.01
CA VAL A 314 -6.16 12.76 -15.78
C VAL A 314 -6.40 12.95 -14.29
N LEU A 315 -6.11 14.17 -13.80
CA LEU A 315 -6.40 14.60 -12.43
C LEU A 315 -7.55 15.60 -12.44
N HIS A 316 -8.70 15.22 -11.91
CA HIS A 316 -9.87 16.10 -11.80
C HIS A 316 -10.57 15.93 -10.44
N ASN A 317 -11.32 16.92 -10.02
CA ASN A 317 -12.01 16.95 -8.74
C ASN A 317 -11.11 16.69 -7.52
N ASN A 318 -9.78 16.99 -7.62
CA ASN A 318 -8.87 16.88 -6.51
C ASN A 318 -8.68 18.23 -5.80
N ARG A 319 -8.10 18.17 -4.62
CA ARG A 319 -7.85 19.31 -3.77
C ARG A 319 -6.33 19.47 -3.52
N PHE A 320 -5.76 20.58 -3.96
CA PHE A 320 -4.35 20.92 -3.79
C PHE A 320 -4.20 22.14 -2.85
N VAL A 321 -3.77 21.92 -1.61
CA VAL A 321 -3.79 22.96 -0.57
C VAL A 321 -2.44 23.14 0.12
N GLY A 322 -1.96 24.37 0.13
CA GLY A 322 -0.79 24.75 0.89
C GLY A 322 0.50 24.03 0.46
N ASN A 323 0.54 23.47 -0.74
CA ASN A 323 1.75 22.88 -1.27
C ASN A 323 2.75 23.98 -1.65
N ARG A 324 4.04 23.76 -1.44
CA ARG A 324 5.07 24.74 -1.81
C ARG A 324 5.09 24.99 -3.32
N GLN A 325 4.88 23.97 -4.13
CA GLN A 325 4.61 24.02 -5.56
C GLN A 325 3.41 23.10 -5.85
N GLN A 326 2.40 23.60 -6.58
CA GLN A 326 1.21 22.80 -6.84
C GLN A 326 1.51 21.66 -7.80
N VAL A 327 2.16 21.95 -8.91
CA VAL A 327 2.49 20.94 -9.92
C VAL A 327 3.92 21.11 -10.40
N ARG A 328 4.63 20.01 -10.59
CA ARG A 328 5.87 19.96 -11.37
C ARG A 328 5.66 19.02 -12.55
N TYR A 329 5.73 19.56 -13.74
CA TYR A 329 5.63 18.83 -14.99
C TYR A 329 6.92 18.94 -15.79
N ILE A 330 7.46 17.79 -16.18
CA ILE A 330 8.66 17.68 -17.01
C ILE A 330 8.25 17.04 -18.33
N GLY A 331 7.61 17.82 -19.18
CA GLY A 331 7.14 17.40 -20.50
C GLY A 331 7.03 18.58 -21.45
N SER A 332 6.63 18.32 -22.66
CA SER A 332 6.47 19.32 -23.71
C SER A 332 5.06 19.43 -24.29
N SER A 333 4.14 18.61 -23.79
CA SER A 333 2.75 18.57 -24.23
C SER A 333 1.89 19.55 -23.41
N SER A 334 0.74 19.93 -23.95
CA SER A 334 -0.33 20.54 -23.18
C SER A 334 -1.24 19.43 -22.67
N VAL A 335 -1.48 19.37 -21.35
CA VAL A 335 -2.25 18.32 -20.69
C VAL A 335 -3.41 18.96 -19.96
N GLU A 336 -4.62 18.56 -20.27
CA GLU A 336 -5.83 19.04 -19.60
C GLU A 336 -6.16 18.21 -18.37
N TRP A 337 -6.35 18.90 -17.24
CA TRP A 337 -6.72 18.29 -15.95
C TRP A 337 -8.13 18.68 -15.49
N SER A 338 -9.04 18.83 -16.44
CA SER A 338 -10.47 18.85 -16.16
C SER A 338 -11.17 17.76 -16.95
N ARG A 339 -12.31 17.30 -16.47
CA ARG A 339 -13.14 16.33 -17.13
C ARG A 339 -14.62 16.69 -16.94
N GLU A 340 -15.37 16.69 -18.04
CA GLU A 340 -16.83 16.96 -18.00
C GLU A 340 -17.19 18.27 -17.30
N GLY A 341 -16.37 19.32 -17.47
CA GLY A 341 -16.57 20.62 -16.83
C GLY A 341 -16.15 20.72 -15.36
N VAL A 342 -15.46 19.70 -14.83
CA VAL A 342 -14.95 19.70 -13.46
C VAL A 342 -13.44 19.60 -13.46
N GLY A 343 -12.76 20.59 -12.92
CA GLY A 343 -11.31 20.61 -12.70
C GLY A 343 -10.95 20.31 -11.24
N ASN A 344 -9.93 20.96 -10.71
CA ASN A 344 -9.45 20.75 -9.36
C ASN A 344 -9.56 22.03 -8.52
N TYR A 345 -9.60 21.89 -7.22
CA TYR A 345 -9.43 23.00 -6.30
C TYR A 345 -7.94 23.28 -6.04
N TRP A 346 -7.53 24.53 -6.24
CA TRP A 346 -6.16 24.98 -6.04
C TRP A 346 -6.11 26.15 -5.06
N SER A 347 -5.51 25.99 -3.91
CA SER A 347 -5.40 27.08 -2.92
C SER A 347 -4.64 28.30 -3.42
N SER A 348 -3.95 28.19 -4.55
CA SER A 348 -3.20 29.25 -5.22
C SER A 348 -3.94 29.85 -6.42
N TYR A 349 -5.12 29.39 -6.78
CA TYR A 349 -5.94 29.96 -7.84
C TYR A 349 -6.47 31.34 -7.43
N GLN A 350 -6.37 32.32 -8.32
CA GLN A 350 -6.75 33.72 -8.08
C GLN A 350 -7.69 34.25 -9.19
N GLY A 351 -8.38 33.37 -9.87
CA GLY A 351 -9.39 33.75 -10.87
C GLY A 351 -10.70 34.24 -10.24
N TRP A 352 -11.68 34.47 -11.07
CA TRP A 352 -13.03 34.88 -10.67
C TRP A 352 -14.07 33.93 -11.25
N ASP A 353 -15.27 34.01 -10.71
CA ASP A 353 -16.47 33.29 -11.13
C ASP A 353 -17.59 34.30 -11.25
N LEU A 354 -17.82 34.81 -12.46
CA LEU A 354 -18.81 35.88 -12.72
C LEU A 354 -20.22 35.33 -12.82
N ASN A 355 -20.36 34.09 -13.26
CA ASN A 355 -21.65 33.43 -13.43
C ASN A 355 -22.12 32.71 -12.17
N GLN A 356 -21.27 32.60 -11.13
CA GLN A 356 -21.54 32.01 -9.81
C GLN A 356 -21.90 30.52 -9.88
N ASP A 357 -21.29 29.78 -10.81
CA ASP A 357 -21.48 28.34 -10.93
C ASP A 357 -20.50 27.50 -10.08
N GLY A 358 -19.56 28.17 -9.41
CA GLY A 358 -18.54 27.54 -8.57
C GLY A 358 -17.27 27.12 -9.33
N VAL A 359 -17.23 27.39 -10.63
CA VAL A 359 -16.07 27.15 -11.52
C VAL A 359 -15.45 28.48 -11.92
N GLY A 360 -14.14 28.57 -11.93
CA GLY A 360 -13.46 29.79 -12.34
C GLY A 360 -13.52 30.01 -13.85
N ASP A 361 -13.87 31.23 -14.26
CA ASP A 361 -13.97 31.65 -15.68
C ASP A 361 -12.61 31.68 -16.41
N ILE A 362 -11.51 31.65 -15.65
CA ILE A 362 -10.16 31.67 -16.21
C ILE A 362 -9.47 30.33 -15.98
N PRO A 363 -8.99 29.65 -17.04
CA PRO A 363 -8.18 28.45 -16.89
C PRO A 363 -6.98 28.68 -15.98
N TYR A 364 -6.66 27.69 -15.15
CA TYR A 364 -5.50 27.72 -14.28
C TYR A 364 -4.34 26.90 -14.84
N GLN A 365 -3.15 27.48 -14.81
CA GLN A 365 -1.89 26.80 -15.14
C GLN A 365 -1.05 26.68 -13.88
N PRO A 366 -1.05 25.53 -13.20
CA PRO A 366 -0.29 25.34 -11.96
C PRO A 366 1.24 25.28 -12.16
N ASN A 367 1.69 25.14 -13.40
CA ASN A 367 3.10 25.22 -13.79
C ASN A 367 3.26 26.18 -14.98
N ASP A 368 3.86 27.29 -14.76
CA ASP A 368 4.08 28.36 -15.76
C ASP A 368 5.51 28.36 -16.32
N SER A 369 5.79 29.27 -17.23
CA SER A 369 7.14 29.43 -17.80
C SER A 369 8.20 29.81 -16.76
N LEU A 370 7.81 30.48 -15.66
CA LEU A 370 8.72 30.81 -14.57
C LEU A 370 9.12 29.54 -13.78
N ASP A 371 8.21 28.56 -13.62
CA ASP A 371 8.56 27.29 -13.02
C ASP A 371 9.60 26.53 -13.85
N ARG A 372 9.51 26.60 -15.17
CA ARG A 372 10.53 26.05 -16.07
C ARG A 372 11.88 26.77 -15.89
N LEU A 373 11.86 28.08 -15.73
CA LEU A 373 13.07 28.85 -15.46
C LEU A 373 13.72 28.44 -14.14
N PHE A 374 12.92 28.29 -13.08
CA PHE A 374 13.39 27.83 -11.77
C PHE A 374 13.87 26.38 -11.77
N TRP A 375 13.36 25.56 -12.69
CA TRP A 375 13.86 24.23 -12.87
C TRP A 375 15.22 24.20 -13.57
N LEU A 376 15.41 25.03 -14.62
CA LEU A 376 16.69 25.17 -15.33
C LEU A 376 17.77 25.82 -14.46
N TYR A 377 17.38 26.74 -13.58
CA TYR A 377 18.27 27.47 -12.69
C TYR A 377 17.86 27.30 -11.22
N PRO A 378 18.14 26.14 -10.60
CA PRO A 378 17.69 25.84 -9.24
C PRO A 378 18.11 26.88 -8.18
N GLN A 379 19.21 27.57 -8.40
CA GLN A 379 19.69 28.61 -7.50
C GLN A 379 18.75 29.82 -7.43
N SER A 380 17.93 30.04 -8.47
CA SER A 380 16.96 31.15 -8.48
C SER A 380 15.66 30.86 -7.75
N ARG A 381 15.46 29.62 -7.28
CA ARG A 381 14.23 29.20 -6.58
C ARG A 381 13.93 29.99 -5.31
N PHE A 382 14.92 30.59 -4.65
CA PHE A 382 14.67 31.47 -3.51
C PHE A 382 13.82 32.69 -3.88
N LEU A 383 13.77 33.07 -5.18
CA LEU A 383 12.94 34.17 -5.68
C LEU A 383 11.45 33.74 -5.88
N MET A 384 11.11 32.46 -5.85
CA MET A 384 9.75 31.97 -6.15
C MET A 384 8.66 32.66 -5.32
N ALA A 385 8.95 32.98 -4.07
CA ALA A 385 8.01 33.65 -3.17
C ALA A 385 8.24 35.18 -3.15
N SER A 386 9.08 35.74 -4.03
CA SER A 386 9.29 37.19 -4.04
C SER A 386 8.05 37.91 -4.58
N PRO A 387 7.75 39.13 -4.08
CA PRO A 387 6.62 39.94 -4.57
C PRO A 387 6.64 40.15 -6.08
N LEU A 388 7.84 40.29 -6.67
CA LEU A 388 8.00 40.47 -8.11
C LEU A 388 7.55 39.21 -8.89
N VAL A 389 7.95 38.03 -8.45
CA VAL A 389 7.56 36.77 -9.12
C VAL A 389 6.06 36.54 -8.98
N VAL A 390 5.51 36.79 -7.80
CA VAL A 390 4.06 36.71 -7.57
C VAL A 390 3.29 37.66 -8.50
N PHE A 391 3.77 38.90 -8.64
CA PHE A 391 3.19 39.89 -9.54
C PHE A 391 3.31 39.48 -11.02
N LEU A 392 4.46 38.97 -11.44
CA LEU A 392 4.65 38.46 -12.81
C LEU A 392 3.71 37.29 -13.11
N ARG A 393 3.58 36.35 -12.19
CA ARG A 393 2.62 35.23 -12.33
C ARG A 393 1.18 35.71 -12.46
N PHE A 394 0.79 36.69 -11.63
CA PHE A 394 -0.53 37.29 -11.70
C PHE A 394 -0.78 37.95 -13.08
N ILE A 395 0.15 38.74 -13.58
CA ILE A 395 0.04 39.36 -14.92
C ILE A 395 -0.01 38.31 -16.01
N THR A 396 0.88 37.31 -15.97
CA THR A 396 0.93 36.23 -16.96
C THR A 396 -0.39 35.47 -17.03
N ALA A 397 -0.98 35.16 -15.88
CA ALA A 397 -2.27 34.49 -15.80
C ALA A 397 -3.42 35.37 -16.34
N GLN A 398 -3.51 36.65 -15.92
CA GLN A 398 -4.58 37.56 -16.31
C GLN A 398 -4.58 37.85 -17.83
N PHE A 399 -3.42 37.97 -18.43
CA PHE A 399 -3.28 38.29 -19.85
C PHE A 399 -3.06 37.07 -20.74
N GLN A 400 -3.10 35.85 -20.15
CA GLN A 400 -2.83 34.58 -20.85
C GLN A 400 -1.57 34.64 -21.74
N LEU A 401 -0.52 35.26 -21.21
CA LEU A 401 0.72 35.47 -21.97
C LEU A 401 1.49 34.18 -22.20
N ASP A 402 1.22 33.16 -21.40
CA ASP A 402 1.86 31.85 -21.47
C ASP A 402 0.92 30.84 -22.18
N LYS A 403 0.71 31.04 -23.49
CA LYS A 403 0.00 30.06 -24.32
C LYS A 403 0.94 28.92 -24.66
N GLY A 404 1.09 27.99 -23.76
CA GLY A 404 2.10 26.98 -24.03
C GLY A 404 1.84 25.64 -23.39
N LYS A 405 2.85 24.88 -23.43
CA LYS A 405 3.06 23.53 -22.98
C LYS A 405 2.98 23.47 -21.45
N GLY A 406 2.26 22.53 -20.92
CA GLY A 406 2.13 22.34 -19.49
C GLY A 406 0.76 21.77 -19.08
N ILE A 407 0.57 21.68 -17.78
CA ILE A 407 -0.72 21.28 -17.22
C ILE A 407 -1.67 22.49 -17.25
N VAL A 408 -2.87 22.26 -17.73
CA VAL A 408 -3.97 23.25 -17.75
C VAL A 408 -5.17 22.64 -17.07
N ASP A 409 -5.77 23.40 -16.18
CA ASP A 409 -7.09 23.11 -15.62
C ASP A 409 -8.05 24.16 -16.16
N SER A 410 -8.87 23.78 -17.12
CA SER A 410 -9.81 24.69 -17.78
C SER A 410 -11.05 25.00 -16.95
N HIS A 411 -11.29 24.26 -15.87
CA HIS A 411 -12.48 24.40 -15.02
C HIS A 411 -12.09 24.38 -13.52
N PRO A 412 -11.21 25.27 -13.05
CA PRO A 412 -10.74 25.25 -11.67
C PRO A 412 -11.90 25.52 -10.69
N ILE A 413 -11.97 24.75 -9.62
CA ILE A 413 -12.99 24.88 -8.57
C ILE A 413 -12.69 26.09 -7.69
N MET A 414 -13.67 26.98 -7.50
CA MET A 414 -13.51 28.25 -6.76
C MET A 414 -13.47 28.09 -5.25
N HIS A 415 -14.24 27.16 -4.72
CA HIS A 415 -14.40 26.99 -3.28
C HIS A 415 -13.84 25.65 -2.80
N ASP A 416 -13.14 25.67 -1.64
CA ASP A 416 -12.62 24.45 -1.04
C ASP A 416 -13.77 23.47 -0.70
N PRO A 417 -13.84 22.28 -1.35
CA PRO A 417 -14.95 21.34 -1.14
C PRO A 417 -15.13 20.92 0.34
N VAL A 418 -14.04 20.91 1.12
CA VAL A 418 -14.08 20.54 2.56
C VAL A 418 -14.67 21.65 3.42
N SER A 419 -14.57 22.91 3.00
CA SER A 419 -15.15 24.02 3.76
C SER A 419 -16.67 24.07 3.67
N MET A 420 -17.25 23.58 2.57
CA MET A 420 -18.71 23.55 2.39
C MET A 420 -19.40 22.53 3.30
N VAL A 421 -18.73 21.41 3.61
CA VAL A 421 -19.30 20.38 4.52
C VAL A 421 -19.30 20.83 5.98
N LYS A 422 -18.37 21.69 6.39
CA LYS A 422 -18.29 22.23 7.77
C LYS A 422 -19.23 23.39 8.07
N GLY A 423 -19.81 24.00 7.04
CA GLY A 423 -20.77 25.13 7.18
C GLY A 423 -22.24 24.74 7.31
N THR A 424 -22.56 23.46 7.34
CA THR A 424 -23.96 22.94 7.38
C THR A 424 -24.28 22.19 8.67
N ILE A 425 -23.55 22.44 9.78
CA ILE A 425 -23.87 21.89 11.12
C ILE A 425 -24.19 23.05 12.07
#